data_7753f70b981cdfe8715a88da22377ad9
#
_entry.id   7753f70b981cdfe8715a88da22377ad9
#
_cell.length_a   1.000
_cell.length_b   1.000
_cell.length_c   1.000
_cell.angle_alpha   90.00
_cell.angle_beta   90.00
_cell.angle_gamma   90.00
#
_symmetry.space_group_name_H-M   'P 1'
#
loop_
_entity.id
_entity.type
_entity.pdbx_description
1 polymer ?
#
loop_
_entity_poly.entity_id
_entity_poly.type
_entity_poly.pdbx_seq_one_letter_code
_entity_poly.pdbx_strand_id
1 'polypeptide(L)'
;DLDLVRLAYDMAEEAHRGQKRSSGEEYLQHPLETTYKLAEYNLDLATIIAGLLHDVPEETDRTLDQIEKDFGEEVAHLIEGVTKLGKIKYRGLERYAENLRKMFVAIAEDVRVVFIKFADRIHNLKTLYALPPVKQQRIARESLEIYAPIANRLGMEEIKGELEDLSFPYVYPEEYKWVLQISKKRYEEQKKFTDQVIKIIKKELVENSDVSLVLIEGRAKRYYSLYQKLLRKEMDIDKIYDLVALRIIVSGVDDCYQVLGHIHKLWAPVKGRIKDYIAQPKPNGYQSLHTTVFGPEGRITEFQIRTEKMHQESELGIAAHWGYKEFGSEYAKLTKERLKWMQELLEEQNRNVTPKRYLNSLKLDFFKNRIFVFTPKGDVIDLPEGATPIDFAYHIHSDVGNKCAGARINDKIATLGHALKSGDVVEIIIDKNRHGPAEGWLNIAQTHLAKNKIKAFFNKESRLNIFRFFNKN
;
A
#
# COMPACT_ATOMS: atom_id res chain seq x y z
N ASP A 1 5.04 2.24 32.75
CA ASP A 1 4.38 2.13 31.45
C ASP A 1 2.98 1.53 31.53
N LEU A 2 2.79 0.40 32.24
CA LEU A 2 1.47 -0.22 32.42
C LEU A 2 0.52 0.67 33.27
N ASP A 3 1.03 1.42 34.21
CA ASP A 3 0.23 2.32 35.06
C ASP A 3 -0.38 3.47 34.22
N LEU A 4 0.37 4.00 33.24
CA LEU A 4 -0.14 5.03 32.32
C LEU A 4 -1.23 4.47 31.39
N VAL A 5 -1.08 3.24 30.90
CA VAL A 5 -2.12 2.58 30.09
C VAL A 5 -3.38 2.35 30.91
N ARG A 6 -3.21 1.94 32.20
CA ARG A 6 -4.33 1.76 33.12
C ARG A 6 -5.04 3.08 33.41
N LEU A 7 -4.29 4.16 33.64
CA LEU A 7 -4.87 5.50 33.82
C LEU A 7 -5.66 5.94 32.60
N ALA A 8 -5.14 5.70 31.38
CA ALA A 8 -5.84 6.01 30.14
C ALA A 8 -7.11 5.17 29.98
N TYR A 9 -7.06 3.88 30.35
CA TYR A 9 -8.24 3.02 30.35
C TYR A 9 -9.31 3.54 31.31
N ASP A 10 -8.94 3.82 32.57
CA ASP A 10 -9.86 4.31 33.60
C ASP A 10 -10.50 5.66 33.15
N MET A 11 -9.73 6.56 32.55
CA MET A 11 -10.23 7.80 31.96
C MET A 11 -11.21 7.55 30.81
N ALA A 12 -10.91 6.65 29.87
CA ALA A 12 -11.78 6.31 28.76
C ALA A 12 -13.08 5.66 29.27
N GLU A 13 -13.00 4.76 30.25
CA GLU A 13 -14.15 4.09 30.86
C GLU A 13 -15.07 5.11 31.57
N GLU A 14 -14.50 6.03 32.36
CA GLU A 14 -15.26 7.09 33.02
C GLU A 14 -15.93 8.01 32.00
N ALA A 15 -15.18 8.45 30.97
CA ALA A 15 -15.66 9.39 29.97
C ALA A 15 -16.80 8.81 29.11
N HIS A 16 -16.75 7.52 28.78
CA HIS A 16 -17.75 6.84 27.95
C HIS A 16 -18.82 6.09 28.76
N ARG A 17 -18.86 6.28 30.09
CA ARG A 17 -19.80 5.57 30.98
C ARG A 17 -21.25 5.73 30.52
N GLY A 18 -21.94 4.62 30.28
CA GLY A 18 -23.34 4.59 29.85
C GLY A 18 -23.59 4.92 28.38
N GLN A 19 -22.57 5.26 27.63
CA GLN A 19 -22.68 5.43 26.18
C GLN A 19 -22.72 4.07 25.48
N LYS A 20 -23.54 3.96 24.43
CA LYS A 20 -23.62 2.77 23.57
C LYS A 20 -23.44 3.10 22.11
N ARG A 21 -22.79 2.22 21.40
CA ARG A 21 -22.68 2.29 19.93
C ARG A 21 -24.00 1.85 19.26
N SER A 22 -24.12 2.13 17.95
CA SER A 22 -25.27 1.66 17.15
C SER A 22 -25.38 0.13 17.09
N SER A 23 -24.30 -0.61 17.36
CA SER A 23 -24.29 -2.07 17.49
C SER A 23 -24.91 -2.58 18.80
N GLY A 24 -25.16 -1.68 19.79
CA GLY A 24 -25.65 -2.01 21.12
C GLY A 24 -24.53 -2.28 22.14
N GLU A 25 -23.28 -2.37 21.72
CA GLU A 25 -22.10 -2.54 22.59
C GLU A 25 -21.83 -1.29 23.41
N GLU A 26 -21.21 -1.44 24.59
CA GLU A 26 -20.67 -0.32 25.37
C GLU A 26 -19.62 0.43 24.52
N TYR A 27 -19.65 1.78 24.60
CA TYR A 27 -18.79 2.60 23.72
C TYR A 27 -17.31 2.29 23.91
N LEU A 28 -16.89 2.03 25.15
CA LEU A 28 -15.50 1.71 25.53
C LEU A 28 -14.91 0.53 24.72
N GLN A 29 -15.74 -0.41 24.26
CA GLN A 29 -15.26 -1.55 23.47
C GLN A 29 -14.53 -1.08 22.19
N HIS A 30 -14.94 0.05 21.61
CA HIS A 30 -14.32 0.59 20.40
C HIS A 30 -12.86 1.06 20.60
N PRO A 31 -12.56 1.98 21.53
CA PRO A 31 -11.18 2.35 21.78
C PRO A 31 -10.31 1.19 22.28
N LEU A 32 -10.88 0.22 22.99
CA LEU A 32 -10.17 -1.00 23.40
C LEU A 32 -9.74 -1.85 22.19
N GLU A 33 -10.65 -2.15 21.27
CA GLU A 33 -10.35 -2.91 20.06
C GLU A 33 -9.35 -2.17 19.15
N THR A 34 -9.48 -0.84 19.07
CA THR A 34 -8.51 0.02 18.37
C THR A 34 -7.13 -0.12 18.98
N THR A 35 -7.03 -0.01 20.31
CA THR A 35 -5.78 -0.11 21.06
C THR A 35 -5.17 -1.51 20.99
N TYR A 36 -6.00 -2.55 21.10
CA TYR A 36 -5.55 -3.92 20.93
C TYR A 36 -4.88 -4.13 19.58
N LYS A 37 -5.48 -3.59 18.51
CA LYS A 37 -4.89 -3.66 17.16
C LYS A 37 -3.56 -2.91 17.05
N LEU A 38 -3.41 -1.77 17.72
CA LEU A 38 -2.15 -1.02 17.79
C LEU A 38 -1.07 -1.79 18.57
N ALA A 39 -1.45 -2.48 19.62
CA ALA A 39 -0.56 -3.32 20.42
C ALA A 39 -0.07 -4.55 19.62
N GLU A 40 -0.94 -5.17 18.78
CA GLU A 40 -0.54 -6.24 17.86
C GLU A 40 0.56 -5.77 16.88
N TYR A 41 0.60 -4.47 16.56
CA TYR A 41 1.62 -3.88 15.69
C TYR A 41 2.87 -3.41 16.44
N ASN A 42 2.97 -3.69 17.74
CA ASN A 42 4.09 -3.32 18.61
C ASN A 42 4.40 -1.81 18.57
N LEU A 43 3.38 -0.96 18.53
CA LEU A 43 3.54 0.49 18.52
C LEU A 43 3.93 1.02 19.90
N ASP A 44 4.46 2.24 19.94
CA ASP A 44 4.93 2.88 21.17
C ASP A 44 3.79 3.23 22.14
N LEU A 45 4.17 3.49 23.39
CA LEU A 45 3.24 3.77 24.48
C LEU A 45 2.33 4.97 24.20
N ALA A 46 2.86 6.04 23.63
CA ALA A 46 2.06 7.23 23.32
C ALA A 46 0.98 6.92 22.28
N THR A 47 1.30 6.11 21.26
CA THR A 47 0.33 5.65 20.24
C THR A 47 -0.76 4.75 20.87
N ILE A 48 -0.38 3.86 21.79
CA ILE A 48 -1.33 3.00 22.51
C ILE A 48 -2.30 3.83 23.35
N ILE A 49 -1.79 4.79 24.13
CA ILE A 49 -2.61 5.70 24.94
C ILE A 49 -3.51 6.57 24.05
N ALA A 50 -2.96 7.12 22.96
CA ALA A 50 -3.75 7.89 22.00
C ALA A 50 -4.86 7.04 21.37
N GLY A 51 -4.63 5.75 21.13
CA GLY A 51 -5.66 4.80 20.67
C GLY A 51 -6.79 4.61 21.67
N LEU A 52 -6.50 4.57 22.98
CA LEU A 52 -7.54 4.49 24.05
C LEU A 52 -8.36 5.78 24.14
N LEU A 53 -7.74 6.94 23.93
CA LEU A 53 -8.33 8.23 24.23
C LEU A 53 -8.81 8.99 22.97
N HIS A 54 -8.65 8.43 21.77
CA HIS A 54 -8.84 9.18 20.51
C HIS A 54 -10.25 9.76 20.32
N ASP A 55 -11.29 9.09 20.84
CA ASP A 55 -12.67 9.52 20.74
C ASP A 55 -13.12 10.37 21.96
N VAL A 56 -12.35 10.38 23.06
CA VAL A 56 -12.72 11.07 24.30
C VAL A 56 -13.02 12.56 24.05
N PRO A 57 -12.16 13.36 23.37
CA PRO A 57 -12.45 14.78 23.15
C PRO A 57 -13.54 15.06 22.12
N GLU A 58 -13.90 14.08 21.28
CA GLU A 58 -14.96 14.25 20.29
C GLU A 58 -16.36 13.88 20.80
N GLU A 59 -16.45 12.88 21.66
CA GLU A 59 -17.70 12.22 22.07
C GLU A 59 -18.05 12.46 23.54
N THR A 60 -17.22 13.21 24.30
CA THR A 60 -17.43 13.50 25.71
C THR A 60 -17.07 14.96 26.07
N ASP A 61 -17.30 15.34 27.32
CA ASP A 61 -16.97 16.69 27.84
C ASP A 61 -15.49 16.89 28.21
N ARG A 62 -14.68 15.83 28.13
CA ARG A 62 -13.24 15.91 28.41
C ARG A 62 -12.52 16.62 27.26
N THR A 63 -11.68 17.62 27.61
CA THR A 63 -10.96 18.43 26.62
C THR A 63 -9.58 17.84 26.31
N LEU A 64 -9.03 18.21 25.14
CA LEU A 64 -7.67 17.84 24.75
C LEU A 64 -6.62 18.38 25.76
N ASP A 65 -6.80 19.59 26.28
CA ASP A 65 -5.90 20.21 27.27
C ASP A 65 -5.82 19.37 28.59
N GLN A 66 -6.93 18.74 28.99
CA GLN A 66 -6.95 17.85 30.13
C GLN A 66 -6.14 16.58 29.85
N ILE A 67 -6.26 16.02 28.66
CA ILE A 67 -5.49 14.85 28.23
C ILE A 67 -4.00 15.21 28.15
N GLU A 68 -3.65 16.37 27.61
CA GLU A 68 -2.26 16.85 27.53
C GLU A 68 -1.63 16.97 28.93
N LYS A 69 -2.38 17.49 29.90
CA LYS A 69 -1.91 17.61 31.28
C LYS A 69 -1.59 16.27 31.93
N ASP A 70 -2.41 15.24 31.65
CA ASP A 70 -2.32 13.92 32.32
C ASP A 70 -1.37 12.97 31.56
N PHE A 71 -1.25 13.07 30.23
CA PHE A 71 -0.50 12.15 29.36
C PHE A 71 0.61 12.80 28.51
N GLY A 72 0.71 14.12 28.53
CA GLY A 72 1.75 14.89 27.82
C GLY A 72 1.38 15.32 26.41
N GLU A 73 2.18 16.24 25.87
CA GLU A 73 2.00 16.88 24.56
C GLU A 73 1.98 15.87 23.39
N GLU A 74 2.80 14.81 23.46
CA GLU A 74 2.89 13.81 22.41
C GLU A 74 1.57 13.06 22.20
N VAL A 75 0.91 12.64 23.27
CA VAL A 75 -0.40 11.95 23.22
C VAL A 75 -1.47 12.89 22.70
N ALA A 76 -1.52 14.13 23.21
CA ALA A 76 -2.47 15.15 22.78
C ALA A 76 -2.32 15.48 21.30
N HIS A 77 -1.09 15.62 20.80
CA HIS A 77 -0.80 15.84 19.39
C HIS A 77 -1.32 14.70 18.48
N LEU A 78 -1.11 13.44 18.87
CA LEU A 78 -1.62 12.28 18.15
C LEU A 78 -3.16 12.28 18.08
N ILE A 79 -3.82 12.54 19.21
CA ILE A 79 -5.29 12.60 19.27
C ILE A 79 -5.82 13.74 18.43
N GLU A 80 -5.22 14.93 18.48
CA GLU A 80 -5.60 16.06 17.63
C GLU A 80 -5.49 15.71 16.14
N GLY A 81 -4.39 15.04 15.75
CA GLY A 81 -4.19 14.54 14.40
C GLY A 81 -5.30 13.58 13.93
N VAL A 82 -5.68 12.63 14.78
CA VAL A 82 -6.78 11.68 14.50
C VAL A 82 -8.12 12.39 14.39
N THR A 83 -8.41 13.35 15.27
CA THR A 83 -9.62 14.19 15.26
C THR A 83 -9.74 15.00 13.98
N LYS A 84 -8.63 15.64 13.53
CA LYS A 84 -8.59 16.36 12.24
C LYS A 84 -8.96 15.47 11.07
N LEU A 85 -8.59 14.18 11.12
CA LEU A 85 -8.96 13.17 10.14
C LEU A 85 -10.41 12.66 10.28
N GLY A 86 -10.97 12.66 11.49
CA GLY A 86 -12.34 12.21 11.81
C GLY A 86 -13.42 13.18 11.31
N LYS A 87 -13.20 14.48 11.40
CA LYS A 87 -14.16 15.56 11.01
C LYS A 87 -14.38 15.70 9.49
N ILE A 88 -13.97 14.71 8.73
CA ILE A 88 -14.09 14.62 7.27
C ILE A 88 -15.52 14.24 6.87
N LYS A 89 -16.43 15.19 6.83
CA LYS A 89 -17.80 15.01 6.30
C LYS A 89 -17.81 15.24 4.79
N TYR A 90 -17.97 14.13 4.04
CA TYR A 90 -18.07 14.17 2.59
C TYR A 90 -19.38 14.83 2.15
N ARG A 91 -19.28 16.02 1.55
CA ARG A 91 -20.33 16.61 0.69
C ARG A 91 -19.64 17.34 -0.46
N GLY A 92 -19.69 16.73 -1.64
CA GLY A 92 -19.13 17.31 -2.87
C GLY A 92 -17.63 17.04 -3.08
N LEU A 93 -17.20 17.21 -4.33
CA LEU A 93 -15.86 16.91 -4.80
C LEU A 93 -14.76 17.76 -4.12
N GLU A 94 -15.09 19.00 -3.81
CA GLU A 94 -14.15 19.95 -3.19
C GLU A 94 -13.82 19.58 -1.74
N ARG A 95 -14.83 19.19 -0.97
CA ARG A 95 -14.63 18.70 0.39
C ARG A 95 -13.82 17.41 0.43
N TYR A 96 -14.05 16.52 -0.54
CA TYR A 96 -13.29 15.27 -0.64
C TYR A 96 -11.79 15.53 -0.88
N ALA A 97 -11.46 16.46 -1.80
CA ALA A 97 -10.10 16.86 -2.08
C ALA A 97 -9.40 17.50 -0.87
N GLU A 98 -10.11 18.45 -0.21
CA GLU A 98 -9.58 19.15 0.97
C GLU A 98 -9.36 18.19 2.15
N ASN A 99 -10.21 17.22 2.29
CA ASN A 99 -10.13 16.20 3.32
C ASN A 99 -8.93 15.26 3.12
N LEU A 100 -8.70 14.79 1.89
CA LEU A 100 -7.50 14.03 1.57
C LEU A 100 -6.23 14.85 1.83
N ARG A 101 -6.27 16.14 1.50
CA ARG A 101 -5.16 17.05 1.78
C ARG A 101 -4.84 17.11 3.27
N LYS A 102 -5.84 17.35 4.13
CA LYS A 102 -5.64 17.38 5.59
C LYS A 102 -5.09 16.08 6.11
N MET A 103 -5.58 14.96 5.58
CA MET A 103 -5.07 13.64 5.94
C MET A 103 -3.58 13.49 5.58
N PHE A 104 -3.17 13.86 4.38
CA PHE A 104 -1.76 13.78 3.98
C PHE A 104 -0.87 14.74 4.78
N VAL A 105 -1.37 15.93 5.14
CA VAL A 105 -0.64 16.84 6.03
C VAL A 105 -0.44 16.19 7.40
N ALA A 106 -1.49 15.66 8.01
CA ALA A 106 -1.40 15.03 9.32
C ALA A 106 -0.45 13.80 9.33
N ILE A 107 -0.50 12.98 8.27
CA ILE A 107 0.41 11.83 8.13
C ILE A 107 1.87 12.30 7.94
N ALA A 108 2.09 13.42 7.23
CA ALA A 108 3.43 13.97 7.04
C ALA A 108 4.00 14.60 8.31
N GLU A 109 3.15 15.11 9.20
CA GLU A 109 3.52 15.60 10.54
C GLU A 109 3.87 14.42 11.47
N ASP A 110 2.99 13.44 11.58
CA ASP A 110 3.22 12.22 12.34
C ASP A 110 2.47 11.02 11.74
N VAL A 111 3.22 10.04 11.22
CA VAL A 111 2.63 8.85 10.59
C VAL A 111 1.83 7.97 11.56
N ARG A 112 2.07 8.07 12.88
CA ARG A 112 1.32 7.31 13.91
C ARG A 112 -0.18 7.63 13.90
N VAL A 113 -0.53 8.86 13.51
CA VAL A 113 -1.92 9.28 13.34
C VAL A 113 -2.68 8.36 12.36
N VAL A 114 -2.00 7.92 11.29
CA VAL A 114 -2.67 7.00 10.34
C VAL A 114 -2.79 5.59 10.87
N PHE A 115 -1.86 5.12 11.72
CA PHE A 115 -1.97 3.79 12.34
C PHE A 115 -3.19 3.72 13.27
N ILE A 116 -3.38 4.74 14.11
CA ILE A 116 -4.58 4.87 14.95
C ILE A 116 -5.82 4.88 14.05
N LYS A 117 -5.81 5.64 12.96
CA LYS A 117 -6.94 5.74 12.04
C LYS A 117 -7.22 4.45 11.28
N PHE A 118 -6.22 3.64 10.96
CA PHE A 118 -6.44 2.31 10.38
C PHE A 118 -7.09 1.36 11.39
N ALA A 119 -6.61 1.34 12.64
CA ALA A 119 -7.17 0.50 13.69
C ALA A 119 -8.62 0.88 14.00
N ASP A 120 -8.93 2.19 14.15
CA ASP A 120 -10.27 2.73 14.26
C ASP A 120 -11.16 2.28 13.08
N ARG A 121 -10.67 2.44 11.86
CA ARG A 121 -11.41 2.11 10.65
C ARG A 121 -11.71 0.62 10.54
N ILE A 122 -10.78 -0.25 10.90
CA ILE A 122 -10.98 -1.70 10.92
C ILE A 122 -12.09 -2.07 11.89
N HIS A 123 -12.09 -1.53 13.11
CA HIS A 123 -13.15 -1.80 14.06
C HIS A 123 -14.51 -1.24 13.59
N ASN A 124 -14.53 -0.04 13.02
CA ASN A 124 -15.74 0.54 12.43
C ASN A 124 -16.32 -0.33 11.27
N LEU A 125 -15.47 -0.97 10.47
CA LEU A 125 -15.90 -1.91 9.44
C LEU A 125 -16.45 -3.22 10.02
N LYS A 126 -15.88 -3.74 11.12
CA LYS A 126 -16.37 -4.95 11.80
C LYS A 126 -17.77 -4.75 12.38
N THR A 127 -18.10 -3.54 12.82
CA THR A 127 -19.41 -3.18 13.39
C THR A 127 -20.34 -2.48 12.38
N LEU A 128 -19.96 -2.43 11.11
CA LEU A 128 -20.63 -1.66 10.06
C LEU A 128 -22.08 -2.12 9.78
N TYR A 129 -22.37 -3.39 10.04
CA TYR A 129 -23.70 -4.00 9.90
C TYR A 129 -24.79 -3.27 10.72
N ALA A 130 -24.42 -2.60 11.80
CA ALA A 130 -25.35 -1.89 12.66
C ALA A 130 -25.78 -0.51 12.14
N LEU A 131 -25.16 -0.01 11.06
CA LEU A 131 -25.47 1.29 10.48
C LEU A 131 -26.46 1.18 9.32
N PRO A 132 -27.17 2.27 8.96
CA PRO A 132 -28.04 2.30 7.78
C PRO A 132 -27.26 2.02 6.49
N PRO A 133 -27.87 1.34 5.47
CA PRO A 133 -27.18 0.90 4.24
C PRO A 133 -26.41 2.00 3.49
N VAL A 134 -26.92 3.23 3.45
CA VAL A 134 -26.25 4.36 2.81
C VAL A 134 -24.94 4.72 3.53
N LYS A 135 -24.92 4.64 4.86
CA LYS A 135 -23.70 4.87 5.64
C LYS A 135 -22.73 3.70 5.48
N GLN A 136 -23.25 2.45 5.49
CA GLN A 136 -22.43 1.25 5.26
C GLN A 136 -21.65 1.36 3.94
N GLN A 137 -22.35 1.60 2.84
CA GLN A 137 -21.74 1.68 1.51
C GLN A 137 -20.70 2.82 1.41
N ARG A 138 -21.01 3.98 2.02
CA ARG A 138 -20.09 5.12 2.03
C ARG A 138 -18.80 4.81 2.77
N ILE A 139 -18.89 4.30 4.01
CA ILE A 139 -17.73 4.02 4.88
C ILE A 139 -16.89 2.90 4.26
N ALA A 140 -17.50 1.86 3.74
CA ALA A 140 -16.81 0.76 3.09
C ALA A 140 -16.09 1.23 1.81
N ARG A 141 -16.75 2.04 0.97
CA ARG A 141 -16.12 2.57 -0.25
C ARG A 141 -14.93 3.48 0.06
N GLU A 142 -15.06 4.33 1.07
CA GLU A 142 -13.97 5.17 1.56
C GLU A 142 -12.78 4.33 2.04
N SER A 143 -13.05 3.26 2.79
CA SER A 143 -12.02 2.35 3.28
C SER A 143 -11.30 1.64 2.13
N LEU A 144 -12.05 1.19 1.13
CA LEU A 144 -11.53 0.47 -0.03
C LEU A 144 -10.77 1.38 -1.01
N GLU A 145 -11.28 2.59 -1.26
CA GLU A 145 -10.72 3.49 -2.29
C GLU A 145 -9.62 4.43 -1.76
N ILE A 146 -9.52 4.64 -0.43
CA ILE A 146 -8.57 5.56 0.19
C ILE A 146 -7.66 4.86 1.18
N TYR A 147 -8.21 4.30 2.25
CA TYR A 147 -7.40 3.77 3.35
C TYR A 147 -6.59 2.53 2.95
N ALA A 148 -7.18 1.58 2.21
CA ALA A 148 -6.46 0.40 1.75
C ALA A 148 -5.29 0.73 0.79
N PRO A 149 -5.42 1.64 -0.20
CA PRO A 149 -4.28 2.11 -1.00
C PRO A 149 -3.19 2.82 -0.20
N ILE A 150 -3.55 3.60 0.82
CA ILE A 150 -2.55 4.24 1.70
C ILE A 150 -1.79 3.18 2.50
N ALA A 151 -2.49 2.20 3.09
CA ALA A 151 -1.86 1.08 3.78
C ALA A 151 -0.90 0.31 2.85
N ASN A 152 -1.29 0.08 1.60
CA ASN A 152 -0.42 -0.53 0.59
C ASN A 152 0.85 0.27 0.31
N ARG A 153 0.75 1.61 0.24
CA ARG A 153 1.89 2.51 0.04
C ARG A 153 2.85 2.51 1.23
N LEU A 154 2.32 2.38 2.42
CA LEU A 154 3.10 2.29 3.66
C LEU A 154 3.67 0.87 3.88
N GLY A 155 3.42 -0.06 2.96
CA GLY A 155 3.90 -1.45 3.02
C GLY A 155 3.09 -2.35 3.98
N MET A 156 1.96 -1.88 4.51
CA MET A 156 1.16 -2.55 5.53
C MET A 156 0.15 -3.52 4.88
N GLU A 157 0.66 -4.65 4.35
CA GLU A 157 -0.15 -5.60 3.56
C GLU A 157 -1.27 -6.26 4.38
N GLU A 158 -1.07 -6.46 5.69
CA GLU A 158 -2.08 -7.04 6.56
C GLU A 158 -3.27 -6.08 6.74
N ILE A 159 -3.00 -4.82 7.10
CA ILE A 159 -4.02 -3.76 7.23
C ILE A 159 -4.76 -3.55 5.91
N LYS A 160 -4.02 -3.42 4.82
CA LYS A 160 -4.61 -3.28 3.49
C LYS A 160 -5.61 -4.39 3.21
N GLY A 161 -5.18 -5.64 3.40
CA GLY A 161 -6.01 -6.79 3.12
C GLY A 161 -7.23 -6.90 4.04
N GLU A 162 -7.11 -6.53 5.32
CA GLU A 162 -8.23 -6.48 6.27
C GLU A 162 -9.23 -5.40 5.89
N LEU A 163 -8.78 -4.19 5.53
CA LEU A 163 -9.64 -3.11 5.03
C LEU A 163 -10.36 -3.50 3.74
N GLU A 164 -9.67 -4.14 2.80
CA GLU A 164 -10.23 -4.61 1.53
C GLU A 164 -11.32 -5.66 1.77
N ASP A 165 -11.04 -6.71 2.54
CA ASP A 165 -11.97 -7.82 2.77
C ASP A 165 -13.20 -7.40 3.59
N LEU A 166 -13.03 -6.54 4.61
CA LEU A 166 -14.15 -6.01 5.40
C LEU A 166 -15.04 -5.06 4.60
N SER A 167 -14.49 -4.35 3.62
CA SER A 167 -15.24 -3.42 2.78
C SER A 167 -15.94 -4.12 1.61
N PHE A 168 -15.40 -5.23 1.14
CA PHE A 168 -15.85 -5.93 -0.07
C PHE A 168 -17.36 -6.28 -0.06
N PRO A 169 -17.93 -6.87 1.02
CA PRO A 169 -19.35 -7.24 1.06
C PRO A 169 -20.32 -6.05 0.96
N TYR A 170 -19.87 -4.84 1.32
CA TYR A 170 -20.70 -3.64 1.27
C TYR A 170 -20.55 -2.85 -0.03
N VAL A 171 -19.39 -2.90 -0.68
CA VAL A 171 -19.13 -2.17 -1.93
C VAL A 171 -19.56 -2.97 -3.15
N TYR A 172 -19.35 -4.28 -3.13
CA TYR A 172 -19.62 -5.22 -4.22
C TYR A 172 -20.32 -6.49 -3.68
N PRO A 173 -21.55 -6.41 -3.18
CA PRO A 173 -22.20 -7.49 -2.46
C PRO A 173 -22.46 -8.74 -3.31
N GLU A 174 -22.80 -8.60 -4.57
CA GLU A 174 -23.08 -9.74 -5.46
C GLU A 174 -21.78 -10.45 -5.86
N GLU A 175 -20.74 -9.68 -6.17
CA GLU A 175 -19.41 -10.21 -6.50
C GLU A 175 -18.79 -10.92 -5.29
N TYR A 176 -18.99 -10.37 -4.08
CA TYR A 176 -18.53 -11.01 -2.84
C TYR A 176 -19.19 -12.37 -2.64
N LYS A 177 -20.50 -12.47 -2.76
CA LYS A 177 -21.26 -13.74 -2.65
C LYS A 177 -20.77 -14.74 -3.69
N TRP A 178 -20.60 -14.29 -4.93
CA TRP A 178 -20.11 -15.13 -6.01
C TRP A 178 -18.69 -15.64 -5.74
N VAL A 179 -17.76 -14.78 -5.33
CA VAL A 179 -16.38 -15.18 -4.99
C VAL A 179 -16.37 -16.18 -3.85
N LEU A 180 -17.15 -15.98 -2.79
CA LEU A 180 -17.28 -16.94 -1.71
C LEU A 180 -17.74 -18.32 -2.21
N GLN A 181 -18.76 -18.35 -3.06
CA GLN A 181 -19.33 -19.59 -3.58
C GLN A 181 -18.33 -20.38 -4.42
N ILE A 182 -17.61 -19.71 -5.35
CA ILE A 182 -16.68 -20.41 -6.25
C ILE A 182 -15.38 -20.79 -5.57
N SER A 183 -14.94 -20.05 -4.53
CA SER A 183 -13.66 -20.28 -3.87
C SER A 183 -13.71 -21.31 -2.75
N LYS A 184 -14.86 -21.48 -2.06
CA LYS A 184 -14.98 -22.32 -0.86
C LYS A 184 -14.46 -23.75 -1.07
N LYS A 185 -15.01 -24.46 -2.05
CA LYS A 185 -14.60 -25.83 -2.36
C LYS A 185 -13.11 -25.93 -2.75
N ARG A 186 -12.65 -24.95 -3.54
CA ARG A 186 -11.26 -24.91 -4.01
C ARG A 186 -10.27 -24.60 -2.89
N TYR A 187 -10.63 -23.77 -1.92
CA TYR A 187 -9.77 -23.55 -0.75
C TYR A 187 -9.63 -24.80 0.10
N GLU A 188 -10.70 -25.59 0.29
CA GLU A 188 -10.66 -26.85 1.01
C GLU A 188 -9.77 -27.88 0.31
N GLU A 189 -9.90 -28.04 -1.01
CA GLU A 189 -9.06 -28.92 -1.84
C GLU A 189 -7.60 -28.48 -1.84
N GLN A 190 -7.35 -27.17 -1.97
CA GLN A 190 -6.01 -26.61 -1.96
C GLN A 190 -5.35 -26.72 -0.58
N LYS A 191 -6.10 -26.60 0.50
CA LYS A 191 -5.56 -26.78 1.86
C LYS A 191 -4.96 -28.17 2.05
N LYS A 192 -5.69 -29.22 1.66
CA LYS A 192 -5.20 -30.61 1.74
C LYS A 192 -3.91 -30.81 0.92
N PHE A 193 -3.89 -30.28 -0.30
CA PHE A 193 -2.72 -30.33 -1.16
C PHE A 193 -1.54 -29.55 -0.56
N THR A 194 -1.78 -28.36 -0.05
CA THR A 194 -0.77 -27.52 0.62
C THR A 194 -0.15 -28.23 1.81
N ASP A 195 -0.96 -28.90 2.65
CA ASP A 195 -0.48 -29.68 3.79
C ASP A 195 0.45 -30.85 3.36
N GLN A 196 0.18 -31.47 2.21
CA GLN A 196 1.07 -32.48 1.63
C GLN A 196 2.40 -31.87 1.17
N VAL A 197 2.36 -30.75 0.46
CA VAL A 197 3.56 -30.05 -0.02
C VAL A 197 4.41 -29.57 1.15
N ILE A 198 3.80 -29.04 2.21
CA ILE A 198 4.49 -28.64 3.45
C ILE A 198 5.27 -29.82 4.04
N LYS A 199 4.66 -31.00 4.13
CA LYS A 199 5.33 -32.19 4.66
C LYS A 199 6.56 -32.59 3.83
N ILE A 200 6.45 -32.55 2.50
CA ILE A 200 7.56 -32.86 1.59
C ILE A 200 8.70 -31.86 1.76
N ILE A 201 8.42 -30.56 1.72
CA ILE A 201 9.43 -29.50 1.87
C ILE A 201 10.08 -29.57 3.25
N LYS A 202 9.27 -29.72 4.31
CA LYS A 202 9.80 -29.80 5.67
C LYS A 202 10.75 -30.97 5.82
N LYS A 203 10.41 -32.13 5.26
CA LYS A 203 11.29 -33.30 5.26
C LYS A 203 12.59 -33.01 4.50
N GLU A 204 12.51 -32.48 3.26
CA GLU A 204 13.69 -32.18 2.45
C GLU A 204 14.63 -31.20 3.17
N LEU A 205 14.11 -30.13 3.75
CA LEU A 205 14.94 -29.12 4.42
C LEU A 205 15.58 -29.65 5.71
N VAL A 206 14.86 -30.46 6.50
CA VAL A 206 15.40 -31.02 7.74
C VAL A 206 16.46 -32.12 7.48
N GLU A 207 16.26 -32.95 6.45
CA GLU A 207 17.15 -34.08 6.18
C GLU A 207 18.35 -33.72 5.29
N ASN A 208 18.23 -32.68 4.45
CA ASN A 208 19.18 -32.41 3.36
C ASN A 208 19.74 -30.97 3.37
N SER A 209 19.54 -30.19 4.43
CA SER A 209 20.07 -28.81 4.53
C SER A 209 20.36 -28.40 5.97
N ASP A 210 21.20 -27.37 6.11
CA ASP A 210 21.47 -26.67 7.37
C ASP A 210 20.63 -25.39 7.53
N VAL A 211 19.51 -25.28 6.74
CA VAL A 211 18.63 -24.11 6.73
C VAL A 211 17.96 -23.92 8.09
N SER A 212 18.09 -22.74 8.65
CA SER A 212 17.41 -22.33 9.88
C SER A 212 15.96 -21.97 9.60
N LEU A 213 15.11 -23.02 9.50
CA LEU A 213 13.69 -22.89 9.21
C LEU A 213 12.92 -22.38 10.43
N VAL A 214 12.17 -21.27 10.27
CA VAL A 214 11.30 -20.70 11.31
C VAL A 214 9.86 -21.20 11.13
N LEU A 215 9.29 -21.09 9.93
CA LEU A 215 7.88 -21.43 9.67
C LEU A 215 7.67 -21.85 8.21
N ILE A 216 6.78 -22.83 7.99
CA ILE A 216 6.17 -23.09 6.68
C ILE A 216 4.66 -23.09 6.85
N GLU A 217 3.97 -22.29 6.07
CA GLU A 217 2.52 -22.17 6.13
C GLU A 217 1.88 -22.02 4.73
N GLY A 218 0.61 -22.43 4.63
CA GLY A 218 -0.21 -22.14 3.47
C GLY A 218 -0.97 -20.84 3.68
N ARG A 219 -0.78 -19.84 2.79
CA ARG A 219 -1.50 -18.58 2.79
C ARG A 219 -2.59 -18.59 1.73
N ALA A 220 -3.85 -18.65 2.18
CA ALA A 220 -4.99 -18.45 1.30
C ALA A 220 -5.04 -16.99 0.82
N LYS A 221 -5.34 -16.79 -0.47
CA LYS A 221 -5.51 -15.44 -1.02
C LYS A 221 -6.78 -14.82 -0.44
N ARG A 222 -6.69 -13.57 -0.02
CA ARG A 222 -7.83 -12.78 0.48
C ARG A 222 -8.90 -12.60 -0.60
N TYR A 223 -10.17 -12.57 -0.21
CA TYR A 223 -11.31 -12.59 -1.15
C TYR A 223 -11.32 -11.41 -2.11
N TYR A 224 -11.05 -10.18 -1.63
CA TYR A 224 -10.99 -9.02 -2.52
C TYR A 224 -9.80 -9.10 -3.50
N SER A 225 -8.65 -9.55 -3.03
CA SER A 225 -7.47 -9.78 -3.88
C SER A 225 -7.74 -10.87 -4.93
N LEU A 226 -8.52 -11.91 -4.59
CA LEU A 226 -8.97 -12.93 -5.54
C LEU A 226 -9.91 -12.31 -6.59
N TYR A 227 -10.89 -11.52 -6.18
CA TYR A 227 -11.78 -10.80 -7.09
C TYR A 227 -11.03 -9.91 -8.08
N GLN A 228 -10.08 -9.09 -7.60
CA GLN A 228 -9.23 -8.27 -8.45
C GLN A 228 -8.42 -9.08 -9.47
N LYS A 229 -7.99 -10.26 -9.09
CA LYS A 229 -7.26 -11.17 -10.00
C LYS A 229 -8.19 -11.82 -11.02
N LEU A 230 -9.40 -12.21 -10.61
CA LEU A 230 -10.43 -12.75 -11.50
C LEU A 230 -10.83 -11.74 -12.58
N LEU A 231 -11.00 -10.46 -12.23
CA LEU A 231 -11.25 -9.39 -13.22
C LEU A 231 -10.19 -9.33 -14.33
N ARG A 232 -8.91 -9.58 -13.99
CA ARG A 232 -7.80 -9.61 -14.95
C ARG A 232 -7.70 -10.92 -15.74
N LYS A 233 -8.42 -11.96 -15.30
CA LYS A 233 -8.42 -13.30 -15.89
C LYS A 233 -9.77 -13.67 -16.48
N GLU A 234 -10.55 -12.67 -16.94
CA GLU A 234 -11.85 -12.84 -17.60
C GLU A 234 -12.86 -13.61 -16.72
N MET A 235 -12.78 -13.42 -15.40
CA MET A 235 -13.61 -14.09 -14.38
C MET A 235 -13.46 -15.62 -14.34
N ASP A 236 -12.35 -16.15 -14.89
CA ASP A 236 -12.06 -17.58 -14.93
C ASP A 236 -11.17 -18.00 -13.75
N ILE A 237 -11.75 -18.76 -12.81
CA ILE A 237 -11.03 -19.24 -11.62
C ILE A 237 -10.00 -20.32 -11.97
N ASP A 238 -10.17 -21.07 -13.07
CA ASP A 238 -9.23 -22.08 -13.50
C ASP A 238 -7.90 -21.50 -13.99
N LYS A 239 -7.89 -20.21 -14.34
CA LYS A 239 -6.68 -19.45 -14.65
C LYS A 239 -5.96 -18.90 -13.39
N ILE A 240 -6.46 -19.17 -12.18
CA ILE A 240 -5.88 -18.74 -10.90
C ILE A 240 -5.16 -19.94 -10.24
N TYR A 241 -3.85 -20.00 -10.39
CA TYR A 241 -3.03 -21.12 -9.87
C TYR A 241 -2.52 -20.89 -8.44
N ASP A 242 -2.60 -19.66 -7.91
CA ASP A 242 -2.09 -19.23 -6.61
C ASP A 242 -3.21 -18.88 -5.62
N LEU A 243 -4.27 -19.67 -5.60
CA LEU A 243 -5.34 -19.54 -4.60
C LEU A 243 -4.81 -19.71 -3.17
N VAL A 244 -3.88 -20.63 -3.00
CA VAL A 244 -3.08 -20.80 -1.79
C VAL A 244 -1.61 -20.83 -2.21
N ALA A 245 -0.83 -19.88 -1.72
CA ALA A 245 0.61 -19.88 -1.86
C ALA A 245 1.26 -20.47 -0.61
N LEU A 246 2.42 -21.07 -0.77
CA LEU A 246 3.24 -21.54 0.34
C LEU A 246 4.22 -20.47 0.77
N ARG A 247 4.18 -20.10 2.03
CA ARG A 247 5.12 -19.18 2.64
C ARG A 247 6.14 -19.93 3.46
N ILE A 248 7.42 -19.66 3.23
CA ILE A 248 8.53 -20.23 3.97
C ILE A 248 9.29 -19.08 4.62
N ILE A 249 9.41 -19.12 5.94
CA ILE A 249 10.12 -18.12 6.74
C ILE A 249 11.36 -18.77 7.30
N VAL A 250 12.51 -18.12 7.11
CA VAL A 250 13.83 -18.59 7.53
C VAL A 250 14.57 -17.49 8.30
N SER A 251 15.67 -17.83 8.97
CA SER A 251 16.41 -16.86 9.78
C SER A 251 17.27 -15.90 8.95
N GLY A 252 17.94 -16.39 7.91
CA GLY A 252 18.92 -15.62 7.13
C GLY A 252 18.58 -15.46 5.65
N VAL A 253 19.23 -14.49 5.01
CA VAL A 253 19.09 -14.26 3.56
C VAL A 253 19.66 -15.42 2.77
N ASP A 254 20.81 -15.97 3.21
CA ASP A 254 21.44 -17.11 2.57
C ASP A 254 20.52 -18.34 2.61
N ASP A 255 19.81 -18.55 3.72
CA ASP A 255 18.80 -19.59 3.86
C ASP A 255 17.68 -19.45 2.82
N CYS A 256 17.28 -18.21 2.47
CA CYS A 256 16.26 -17.98 1.44
C CYS A 256 16.69 -18.56 0.08
N TYR A 257 17.93 -18.35 -0.32
CA TYR A 257 18.47 -18.87 -1.58
C TYR A 257 18.72 -20.38 -1.54
N GLN A 258 19.14 -20.91 -0.39
CA GLN A 258 19.25 -22.35 -0.21
C GLN A 258 17.89 -23.05 -0.35
N VAL A 259 16.85 -22.54 0.30
CA VAL A 259 15.46 -23.05 0.17
C VAL A 259 15.00 -23.01 -1.29
N LEU A 260 15.27 -21.92 -2.02
CA LEU A 260 14.96 -21.82 -3.45
C LEU A 260 15.63 -22.96 -4.24
N GLY A 261 16.90 -23.24 -3.96
CA GLY A 261 17.66 -24.33 -4.57
C GLY A 261 17.04 -25.71 -4.29
N HIS A 262 16.67 -25.98 -3.04
CA HIS A 262 16.00 -27.23 -2.64
C HIS A 262 14.64 -27.42 -3.32
N ILE A 263 13.84 -26.35 -3.42
CA ILE A 263 12.55 -26.37 -4.14
C ILE A 263 12.76 -26.73 -5.61
N HIS A 264 13.74 -26.11 -6.27
CA HIS A 264 14.03 -26.35 -7.69
C HIS A 264 14.69 -27.72 -7.94
N LYS A 265 15.37 -28.28 -6.96
CA LYS A 265 15.86 -29.68 -7.01
C LYS A 265 14.70 -30.68 -6.99
N LEU A 266 13.65 -30.39 -6.20
CA LEU A 266 12.47 -31.26 -6.12
C LEU A 266 11.54 -31.10 -7.33
N TRP A 267 11.35 -29.87 -7.81
CA TRP A 267 10.36 -29.55 -8.84
C TRP A 267 10.86 -28.50 -9.84
N ALA A 268 10.61 -28.75 -11.11
CA ALA A 268 11.00 -27.84 -12.18
C ALA A 268 10.25 -26.49 -12.09
N PRO A 269 10.95 -25.34 -12.13
CA PRO A 269 10.32 -24.05 -12.11
C PRO A 269 9.57 -23.74 -13.42
N VAL A 270 8.45 -23.02 -13.31
CA VAL A 270 7.71 -22.48 -14.46
C VAL A 270 8.51 -21.31 -15.03
N LYS A 271 8.82 -21.36 -16.33
CA LYS A 271 9.62 -20.35 -17.02
C LYS A 271 9.06 -18.95 -16.84
N GLY A 272 9.92 -18.00 -16.41
CA GLY A 272 9.57 -16.60 -16.21
C GLY A 272 8.72 -16.33 -14.96
N ARG A 273 8.64 -17.29 -14.03
CA ARG A 273 7.87 -17.17 -12.78
C ARG A 273 8.75 -17.12 -11.53
N ILE A 274 10.04 -16.87 -11.69
CA ILE A 274 10.95 -16.58 -10.59
C ILE A 274 11.06 -15.06 -10.48
N LYS A 275 10.90 -14.53 -9.26
CA LYS A 275 11.05 -13.09 -8.96
C LYS A 275 11.85 -12.95 -7.68
N ASP A 276 12.93 -12.22 -7.78
CA ASP A 276 13.81 -11.92 -6.66
C ASP A 276 13.55 -10.49 -6.16
N TYR A 277 12.68 -10.38 -5.16
CA TYR A 277 12.43 -9.12 -4.47
C TYR A 277 13.34 -8.93 -3.24
N ILE A 278 14.28 -9.86 -2.97
CA ILE A 278 15.33 -9.65 -1.96
C ILE A 278 16.43 -8.78 -2.57
N ALA A 279 16.95 -9.19 -3.73
CA ALA A 279 17.96 -8.43 -4.45
C ALA A 279 17.41 -7.12 -5.03
N GLN A 280 16.11 -7.07 -5.38
CA GLN A 280 15.43 -5.91 -5.95
C GLN A 280 14.10 -5.64 -5.20
N PRO A 281 14.15 -5.00 -4.02
CA PRO A 281 12.95 -4.71 -3.24
C PRO A 281 11.93 -3.87 -4.00
N LYS A 282 10.66 -4.08 -3.72
CA LYS A 282 9.62 -3.19 -4.24
C LYS A 282 9.72 -1.82 -3.58
N PRO A 283 9.24 -0.73 -4.23
CA PRO A 283 9.30 0.63 -3.65
C PRO A 283 8.59 0.80 -2.30
N ASN A 284 7.62 -0.08 -1.98
CA ASN A 284 7.00 -0.12 -0.67
C ASN A 284 7.82 -0.91 0.37
N GLY A 285 9.05 -1.32 0.03
CA GLY A 285 9.95 -2.06 0.92
C GLY A 285 9.69 -3.57 0.97
N TYR A 286 8.74 -4.11 0.19
CA TYR A 286 8.47 -5.55 0.18
C TYR A 286 9.65 -6.35 -0.35
N GLN A 287 10.09 -7.36 0.41
CA GLN A 287 11.16 -8.30 0.05
C GLN A 287 10.68 -9.75 0.20
N SER A 288 10.97 -10.58 -0.79
CA SER A 288 10.71 -12.04 -0.79
C SER A 288 11.26 -12.65 -2.08
N LEU A 289 11.70 -13.90 -2.07
CA LEU A 289 11.84 -14.70 -3.29
C LEU A 289 10.48 -15.31 -3.64
N HIS A 290 10.06 -15.18 -4.89
CA HIS A 290 8.88 -15.85 -5.40
C HIS A 290 9.29 -16.84 -6.48
N THR A 291 8.82 -18.06 -6.37
CA THR A 291 8.96 -19.07 -7.42
C THR A 291 7.67 -19.86 -7.60
N THR A 292 7.37 -20.22 -8.84
CA THR A 292 6.26 -21.08 -9.19
C THR A 292 6.82 -22.34 -9.84
N VAL A 293 6.44 -23.51 -9.36
CA VAL A 293 6.95 -24.79 -9.83
C VAL A 293 5.84 -25.74 -10.27
N PHE A 294 6.18 -26.76 -11.05
CA PHE A 294 5.33 -27.93 -11.26
C PHE A 294 5.52 -28.89 -10.08
N GLY A 295 4.70 -28.70 -9.03
CA GLY A 295 4.77 -29.46 -7.79
C GLY A 295 4.25 -30.89 -7.92
N PRO A 296 3.90 -31.55 -6.81
CA PRO A 296 3.34 -32.90 -6.80
C PRO A 296 2.15 -33.04 -7.76
N GLU A 297 2.02 -34.15 -8.44
CA GLU A 297 0.96 -34.44 -9.40
C GLU A 297 0.89 -33.45 -10.58
N GLY A 298 1.99 -32.71 -10.85
CA GLY A 298 2.05 -31.68 -11.88
C GLY A 298 1.26 -30.40 -11.56
N ARG A 299 0.79 -30.23 -10.33
CA ARG A 299 0.02 -29.05 -9.91
C ARG A 299 0.92 -27.85 -9.73
N ILE A 300 0.52 -26.72 -10.32
CA ILE A 300 1.26 -25.46 -10.19
C ILE A 300 1.21 -24.97 -8.74
N THR A 301 2.38 -24.74 -8.14
CA THR A 301 2.54 -24.33 -6.75
C THR A 301 3.43 -23.11 -6.67
N GLU A 302 2.96 -22.04 -6.00
CA GLU A 302 3.72 -20.82 -5.75
C GLU A 302 4.35 -20.85 -4.35
N PHE A 303 5.63 -20.53 -4.27
CA PHE A 303 6.38 -20.37 -3.03
C PHE A 303 6.80 -18.91 -2.86
N GLN A 304 6.68 -18.42 -1.62
CA GLN A 304 7.16 -17.13 -1.17
C GLN A 304 8.16 -17.39 -0.03
N ILE A 305 9.43 -17.03 -0.24
CA ILE A 305 10.51 -17.33 0.70
C ILE A 305 11.08 -16.01 1.19
N ARG A 306 11.19 -15.84 2.49
CA ARG A 306 11.69 -14.60 3.11
C ARG A 306 12.18 -14.83 4.53
N THR A 307 12.99 -13.90 5.04
CA THR A 307 13.43 -13.95 6.43
C THR A 307 12.30 -13.52 7.36
N GLU A 308 12.45 -13.81 8.67
CA GLU A 308 11.53 -13.35 9.71
C GLU A 308 11.41 -11.81 9.73
N LYS A 309 12.53 -11.09 9.60
CA LYS A 309 12.54 -9.63 9.49
C LYS A 309 11.75 -9.14 8.26
N MET A 310 11.99 -9.72 7.08
CA MET A 310 11.24 -9.39 5.86
C MET A 310 9.76 -9.71 6.00
N HIS A 311 9.42 -10.74 6.77
CA HIS A 311 8.04 -11.09 7.05
C HIS A 311 7.35 -10.02 7.87
N GLN A 312 7.94 -9.62 8.99
CA GLN A 312 7.42 -8.54 9.84
C GLN A 312 7.29 -7.23 9.05
N GLU A 313 8.32 -6.84 8.29
CA GLU A 313 8.28 -5.64 7.44
C GLU A 313 7.21 -5.71 6.35
N SER A 314 6.93 -6.88 5.80
CA SER A 314 5.87 -7.08 4.80
C SER A 314 4.47 -7.00 5.38
N GLU A 315 4.25 -7.50 6.60
CA GLU A 315 2.92 -7.47 7.24
C GLU A 315 2.63 -6.10 7.87
N LEU A 316 3.61 -5.52 8.58
CA LEU A 316 3.46 -4.30 9.36
C LEU A 316 3.94 -3.04 8.62
N GLY A 317 4.71 -3.19 7.53
CA GLY A 317 5.23 -2.07 6.75
C GLY A 317 6.08 -1.12 7.59
N ILE A 318 5.79 0.17 7.49
CA ILE A 318 6.52 1.21 8.23
C ILE A 318 6.34 1.06 9.75
N ALA A 319 5.26 0.44 10.24
CA ALA A 319 5.02 0.20 11.66
C ALA A 319 5.99 -0.83 12.27
N ALA A 320 6.53 -1.77 11.48
CA ALA A 320 7.47 -2.80 11.96
C ALA A 320 8.72 -2.21 12.66
N HIS A 321 9.08 -1.00 12.29
CA HIS A 321 10.27 -0.32 12.82
C HIS A 321 9.96 0.64 13.97
N TRP A 322 8.68 0.86 14.33
CA TRP A 322 8.30 1.89 15.30
C TRP A 322 8.60 1.50 16.76
N GLY A 323 8.55 0.20 17.07
CA GLY A 323 8.85 -0.31 18.42
C GLY A 323 10.33 -0.24 18.83
N TYR A 324 11.23 -0.05 17.87
CA TYR A 324 12.67 -0.05 18.10
C TYR A 324 13.25 1.37 18.08
N LYS A 325 13.04 2.14 19.16
CA LYS A 325 13.65 3.48 19.35
C LYS A 325 15.19 3.51 19.23
N GLU A 326 15.86 2.35 19.20
CA GLU A 326 17.32 2.22 19.19
C GLU A 326 17.97 2.47 17.80
N PHE A 327 17.21 2.50 16.69
CA PHE A 327 17.73 2.65 15.34
C PHE A 327 17.82 4.10 14.80
N GLY A 328 17.75 5.11 15.65
CA GLY A 328 18.00 6.55 15.48
C GLY A 328 18.01 7.10 14.04
N SER A 329 19.19 7.20 13.41
CA SER A 329 19.38 7.90 12.14
C SER A 329 18.99 7.09 10.88
N GLU A 330 19.13 5.78 10.91
CA GLU A 330 18.84 4.90 9.78
C GLU A 330 17.32 4.75 9.59
N TYR A 331 16.59 4.69 10.69
CA TYR A 331 15.14 4.69 10.72
C TYR A 331 14.55 5.98 10.13
N ALA A 332 15.04 7.14 10.56
CA ALA A 332 14.61 8.44 10.06
C ALA A 332 14.80 8.55 8.53
N LYS A 333 15.88 7.97 7.99
CA LYS A 333 16.17 7.94 6.56
C LYS A 333 15.17 7.05 5.81
N LEU A 334 14.93 5.82 6.28
CA LEU A 334 13.95 4.88 5.68
C LEU A 334 12.53 5.44 5.70
N THR A 335 12.11 6.03 6.81
CA THR A 335 10.81 6.68 6.95
C THR A 335 10.68 7.84 5.98
N LYS A 336 11.71 8.69 5.86
CA LYS A 336 11.74 9.83 4.93
C LYS A 336 11.66 9.38 3.47
N GLU A 337 12.35 8.31 3.09
CA GLU A 337 12.29 7.76 1.73
C GLU A 337 10.89 7.17 1.44
N ARG A 338 10.31 6.42 2.38
CA ARG A 338 8.96 5.85 2.24
C ARG A 338 7.85 6.90 2.23
N LEU A 339 8.07 8.07 2.85
CA LEU A 339 7.12 9.19 2.86
C LEU A 339 7.42 10.25 1.78
N LYS A 340 8.49 10.11 0.98
CA LYS A 340 8.87 11.08 -0.06
C LYS A 340 7.73 11.38 -1.04
N TRP A 341 6.99 10.35 -1.48
CA TRP A 341 5.83 10.52 -2.34
C TRP A 341 4.75 11.43 -1.75
N MET A 342 4.63 11.48 -0.43
CA MET A 342 3.67 12.33 0.27
C MET A 342 4.11 13.79 0.24
N GLN A 343 5.40 14.05 0.40
CA GLN A 343 5.96 15.39 0.24
C GLN A 343 5.79 15.88 -1.20
N GLU A 344 6.02 15.03 -2.19
CA GLU A 344 5.78 15.35 -3.61
C GLU A 344 4.31 15.72 -3.88
N LEU A 345 3.36 15.01 -3.27
CA LEU A 345 1.93 15.33 -3.35
C LEU A 345 1.59 16.66 -2.68
N LEU A 346 2.19 16.97 -1.53
CA LEU A 346 1.98 18.26 -0.84
C LEU A 346 2.60 19.43 -1.61
N GLU A 347 3.75 19.24 -2.24
CA GLU A 347 4.38 20.27 -3.10
C GLU A 347 3.56 20.55 -4.36
N GLU A 348 2.96 19.52 -4.97
CA GLU A 348 2.11 19.68 -6.15
C GLU A 348 0.83 20.48 -5.83
N GLN A 349 0.33 20.41 -4.60
CA GLN A 349 -0.82 21.18 -4.13
C GLN A 349 -0.58 22.69 -4.08
N ASN A 350 0.63 23.11 -3.72
CA ASN A 350 0.98 24.53 -3.62
C ASN A 350 0.97 25.26 -4.98
N ARG A 351 0.70 24.53 -6.08
CA ARG A 351 0.69 25.04 -7.46
C ARG A 351 -0.70 25.45 -7.99
N ASN A 352 -1.66 25.85 -7.13
CA ASN A 352 -3.01 26.31 -7.54
C ASN A 352 -3.77 25.34 -8.46
N VAL A 353 -3.86 24.06 -8.07
CA VAL A 353 -4.60 23.03 -8.82
C VAL A 353 -6.07 23.00 -8.38
N THR A 354 -7.02 22.96 -9.32
CA THR A 354 -8.44 22.84 -8.97
C THR A 354 -8.72 21.50 -8.26
N PRO A 355 -9.72 21.43 -7.33
CA PRO A 355 -10.06 20.22 -6.58
C PRO A 355 -10.28 19.00 -7.48
N LYS A 356 -10.94 19.17 -8.62
CA LYS A 356 -11.14 18.10 -9.62
C LYS A 356 -9.85 17.59 -10.24
N ARG A 357 -8.90 18.47 -10.48
CA ARG A 357 -7.58 18.12 -11.03
C ARG A 357 -6.74 17.38 -10.02
N TYR A 358 -6.77 17.83 -8.77
CA TYR A 358 -6.11 17.19 -7.64
C TYR A 358 -6.62 15.76 -7.40
N LEU A 359 -7.93 15.57 -7.38
CA LEU A 359 -8.52 14.23 -7.24
C LEU A 359 -8.21 13.31 -8.42
N ASN A 360 -8.12 13.85 -9.63
CA ASN A 360 -7.75 13.06 -10.80
C ASN A 360 -6.26 12.68 -10.77
N SER A 361 -5.35 13.57 -10.29
CA SER A 361 -3.95 13.21 -10.09
C SER A 361 -3.81 12.13 -9.03
N LEU A 362 -4.50 12.27 -7.88
CA LEU A 362 -4.51 11.23 -6.86
C LEU A 362 -5.05 9.88 -7.39
N LYS A 363 -6.15 9.90 -8.14
CA LYS A 363 -6.71 8.65 -8.71
C LYS A 363 -5.77 8.01 -9.73
N LEU A 364 -5.10 8.81 -10.57
CA LEU A 364 -4.22 8.30 -11.63
C LEU A 364 -2.84 7.89 -11.08
N ASP A 365 -2.23 8.72 -10.26
CA ASP A 365 -0.84 8.52 -9.85
C ASP A 365 -0.71 7.79 -8.52
N PHE A 366 -1.76 7.82 -7.69
CA PHE A 366 -1.75 7.30 -6.33
C PHE A 366 -2.54 6.01 -6.13
N PHE A 367 -3.77 5.94 -6.65
CA PHE A 367 -4.68 4.81 -6.41
C PHE A 367 -4.69 3.74 -7.50
N LYS A 368 -4.04 3.96 -8.65
CA LYS A 368 -3.88 2.92 -9.66
C LYS A 368 -2.90 1.84 -9.20
N ASN A 369 -3.13 0.61 -9.68
CA ASN A 369 -2.13 -0.43 -9.57
C ASN A 369 -0.78 0.08 -10.10
N ARG A 370 0.30 -0.31 -9.43
CA ARG A 370 1.65 0.14 -9.77
C ARG A 370 2.41 -0.93 -10.51
N ILE A 371 3.22 -0.49 -11.46
CA ILE A 371 4.20 -1.33 -12.16
C ILE A 371 5.60 -0.88 -11.77
N PHE A 372 6.52 -1.83 -11.72
CA PHE A 372 7.92 -1.58 -11.40
C PHE A 372 8.75 -1.89 -12.63
N VAL A 373 9.33 -0.85 -13.22
CA VAL A 373 10.16 -0.94 -14.41
C VAL A 373 11.60 -0.56 -14.04
N PHE A 374 12.56 -1.06 -14.78
CA PHE A 374 13.97 -0.92 -14.46
C PHE A 374 14.67 0.01 -15.43
N THR A 375 15.62 0.81 -14.94
CA THR A 375 16.61 1.42 -15.80
C THR A 375 17.65 0.37 -16.24
N PRO A 376 18.42 0.60 -17.32
CA PRO A 376 19.53 -0.29 -17.68
C PRO A 376 20.62 -0.42 -16.59
N LYS A 377 20.65 0.48 -15.61
CA LYS A 377 21.54 0.43 -14.45
C LYS A 377 20.98 -0.41 -13.29
N GLY A 378 19.72 -0.88 -13.40
CA GLY A 378 19.04 -1.66 -12.37
C GLY A 378 18.23 -0.83 -11.38
N ASP A 379 18.14 0.51 -11.51
CA ASP A 379 17.30 1.31 -10.64
C ASP A 379 15.82 0.99 -10.89
N VAL A 380 15.05 0.88 -9.84
CA VAL A 380 13.61 0.58 -9.89
C VAL A 380 12.82 1.88 -9.99
N ILE A 381 11.98 1.99 -11.01
CA ILE A 381 11.06 3.12 -11.23
C ILE A 381 9.63 2.64 -11.00
N ASP A 382 8.95 3.26 -10.04
CA ASP A 382 7.55 2.99 -9.70
C ASP A 382 6.63 3.89 -10.54
N LEU A 383 5.78 3.29 -11.37
CA LEU A 383 4.85 3.97 -12.26
C LEU A 383 3.43 3.39 -12.13
N PRO A 384 2.37 4.17 -12.44
CA PRO A 384 1.01 3.61 -12.50
C PRO A 384 0.86 2.61 -13.65
N GLU A 385 0.02 1.60 -13.46
CA GLU A 385 -0.33 0.64 -14.52
C GLU A 385 -0.87 1.38 -15.76
N GLY A 386 -0.32 1.04 -16.92
CA GLY A 386 -0.62 1.71 -18.19
C GLY A 386 0.33 2.87 -18.52
N ALA A 387 1.30 3.18 -17.65
CA ALA A 387 2.34 4.17 -17.95
C ALA A 387 3.14 3.79 -19.19
N THR A 388 3.67 4.80 -19.87
CA THR A 388 4.37 4.69 -21.15
C THR A 388 5.85 5.08 -21.02
N PRO A 389 6.71 4.82 -22.02
CA PRO A 389 8.07 5.32 -22.05
C PRO A 389 8.22 6.83 -21.86
N ILE A 390 7.20 7.62 -22.25
CA ILE A 390 7.19 9.06 -22.00
C ILE A 390 7.06 9.32 -20.51
N ASP A 391 6.16 8.63 -19.83
CA ASP A 391 5.97 8.76 -18.38
C ASP A 391 7.26 8.38 -17.65
N PHE A 392 7.90 7.30 -18.05
CA PHE A 392 9.18 6.85 -17.53
C PHE A 392 10.29 7.92 -17.72
N ALA A 393 10.41 8.49 -18.94
CA ALA A 393 11.42 9.50 -19.26
C ALA A 393 11.27 10.76 -18.37
N TYR A 394 10.05 11.24 -18.19
CA TYR A 394 9.77 12.40 -17.32
C TYR A 394 9.87 12.09 -15.84
N HIS A 395 9.72 10.84 -15.44
CA HIS A 395 9.97 10.42 -14.06
C HIS A 395 11.45 10.47 -13.72
N ILE A 396 12.33 10.04 -14.64
CA ILE A 396 13.79 10.13 -14.44
C ILE A 396 14.20 11.61 -14.32
N HIS A 397 13.96 12.41 -15.36
CA HIS A 397 14.29 13.83 -15.36
C HIS A 397 13.55 14.58 -16.48
N SER A 398 13.24 15.87 -16.26
CA SER A 398 12.56 16.70 -17.28
C SER A 398 13.36 16.79 -18.59
N ASP A 399 14.70 16.87 -18.52
CA ASP A 399 15.54 16.95 -19.72
C ASP A 399 15.54 15.63 -20.51
N VAL A 400 15.47 14.49 -19.82
CA VAL A 400 15.33 13.17 -20.45
C VAL A 400 13.99 13.10 -21.18
N GLY A 401 12.92 13.54 -20.51
CA GLY A 401 11.59 13.62 -21.10
C GLY A 401 11.55 14.54 -22.31
N ASN A 402 12.07 15.77 -22.20
CA ASN A 402 12.05 16.76 -23.30
C ASN A 402 12.85 16.32 -24.53
N LYS A 403 13.94 15.58 -24.32
CA LYS A 403 14.84 15.09 -25.38
C LYS A 403 14.56 13.65 -25.82
N CYS A 404 13.51 13.02 -25.33
CA CYS A 404 13.15 11.65 -25.67
C CYS A 404 12.85 11.54 -27.18
N ALA A 405 13.59 10.69 -27.89
CA ALA A 405 13.40 10.40 -29.31
C ALA A 405 12.77 9.03 -29.55
N GLY A 406 12.93 8.10 -28.61
CA GLY A 406 12.43 6.74 -28.70
C GLY A 406 12.68 5.99 -27.40
N ALA A 407 12.32 4.72 -27.37
CA ALA A 407 12.60 3.84 -26.24
C ALA A 407 12.94 2.42 -26.72
N ARG A 408 13.75 1.73 -25.90
CA ARG A 408 13.90 0.27 -25.97
C ARG A 408 13.29 -0.33 -24.72
N ILE A 409 12.57 -1.43 -24.90
CA ILE A 409 12.00 -2.21 -23.81
C ILE A 409 12.53 -3.62 -23.96
N ASN A 410 13.25 -4.11 -22.93
CA ASN A 410 13.90 -5.42 -22.96
C ASN A 410 14.74 -5.60 -24.25
N ASP A 411 15.59 -4.61 -24.53
CA ASP A 411 16.51 -4.50 -25.69
C ASP A 411 15.82 -4.38 -27.07
N LYS A 412 14.50 -4.30 -27.14
CA LYS A 412 13.74 -4.14 -28.39
C LYS A 412 13.20 -2.71 -28.51
N ILE A 413 13.29 -2.14 -29.73
CA ILE A 413 12.70 -0.83 -30.02
C ILE A 413 11.19 -0.90 -29.79
N ALA A 414 10.66 0.07 -29.05
CA ALA A 414 9.24 0.17 -28.74
C ALA A 414 8.70 1.57 -29.08
N THR A 415 7.41 1.65 -29.34
CA THR A 415 6.72 2.93 -29.54
C THR A 415 6.61 3.68 -28.22
N LEU A 416 6.60 5.01 -28.27
CA LEU A 416 6.46 5.86 -27.07
C LEU A 416 5.08 5.73 -26.39
N GLY A 417 4.09 5.16 -27.07
CA GLY A 417 2.76 4.86 -26.53
C GLY A 417 2.61 3.43 -25.99
N HIS A 418 3.67 2.62 -25.99
CA HIS A 418 3.63 1.25 -25.48
C HIS A 418 3.34 1.26 -23.97
N ALA A 419 2.35 0.48 -23.52
CA ALA A 419 2.06 0.33 -22.10
C ALA A 419 3.11 -0.56 -21.44
N LEU A 420 3.87 0.01 -20.51
CA LEU A 420 4.92 -0.68 -19.74
C LEU A 420 4.31 -1.72 -18.80
N LYS A 421 5.08 -2.76 -18.51
CA LYS A 421 4.72 -3.84 -17.58
C LYS A 421 5.75 -3.97 -16.49
N SER A 422 5.33 -4.48 -15.33
CA SER A 422 6.28 -4.80 -14.24
C SER A 422 7.34 -5.78 -14.73
N GLY A 423 8.61 -5.45 -14.46
CA GLY A 423 9.77 -6.24 -14.87
C GLY A 423 10.39 -5.79 -16.19
N ASP A 424 9.80 -4.81 -16.90
CA ASP A 424 10.42 -4.27 -18.12
C ASP A 424 11.68 -3.46 -17.79
N VAL A 425 12.74 -3.69 -18.55
CA VAL A 425 13.93 -2.84 -18.57
C VAL A 425 13.75 -1.79 -19.66
N VAL A 426 13.73 -0.51 -19.29
CA VAL A 426 13.40 0.60 -20.18
C VAL A 426 14.61 1.51 -20.38
N GLU A 427 15.08 1.62 -21.60
CA GLU A 427 16.11 2.55 -22.04
C GLU A 427 15.48 3.67 -22.88
N ILE A 428 15.71 4.92 -22.50
CA ILE A 428 15.25 6.09 -23.29
C ILE A 428 16.34 6.52 -24.28
N ILE A 429 15.96 6.56 -25.54
CA ILE A 429 16.82 7.07 -26.61
C ILE A 429 16.67 8.59 -26.64
N ILE A 430 17.78 9.29 -26.42
CA ILE A 430 17.85 10.75 -26.33
C ILE A 430 18.36 11.33 -27.63
N ASP A 431 17.66 12.32 -28.20
CA ASP A 431 18.17 13.19 -29.26
C ASP A 431 18.62 14.53 -28.64
N LYS A 432 19.94 14.77 -28.67
CA LYS A 432 20.54 15.99 -28.10
C LYS A 432 20.06 17.26 -28.80
N ASN A 433 19.66 17.18 -30.07
CA ASN A 433 19.22 18.31 -30.89
C ASN A 433 17.73 18.59 -30.75
N ARG A 434 17.00 17.74 -30.04
CA ARG A 434 15.57 17.93 -29.81
C ARG A 434 15.32 19.07 -28.84
N HIS A 435 14.52 20.07 -29.25
CA HIS A 435 14.23 21.27 -28.44
C HIS A 435 13.18 21.04 -27.38
N GLY A 436 12.29 20.04 -27.51
CA GLY A 436 11.25 19.77 -26.53
C GLY A 436 10.29 18.64 -26.91
N PRO A 437 9.25 18.44 -26.11
CA PRO A 437 8.23 17.42 -26.34
C PRO A 437 7.37 17.73 -27.58
N ALA A 438 6.82 16.70 -28.23
CA ALA A 438 5.79 16.88 -29.24
C ALA A 438 4.41 17.15 -28.59
N GLU A 439 3.54 17.97 -29.20
CA GLU A 439 2.20 18.26 -28.70
C GLU A 439 1.35 17.00 -28.52
N GLY A 440 1.45 16.03 -29.43
CA GLY A 440 0.75 14.75 -29.36
C GLY A 440 1.10 13.89 -28.15
N TRP A 441 2.20 14.18 -27.43
CA TRP A 441 2.59 13.44 -26.24
C TRP A 441 1.65 13.63 -25.05
N LEU A 442 0.88 14.69 -25.01
CA LEU A 442 -0.17 14.87 -23.99
C LEU A 442 -1.25 13.79 -24.05
N ASN A 443 -1.48 13.21 -25.25
CA ASN A 443 -2.43 12.11 -25.44
C ASN A 443 -1.80 10.74 -25.12
N ILE A 444 -0.47 10.62 -25.21
CA ILE A 444 0.27 9.37 -24.98
C ILE A 444 0.61 9.23 -23.49
N ALA A 445 1.12 10.28 -22.87
CA ALA A 445 1.45 10.27 -21.44
C ALA A 445 0.22 9.95 -20.58
N GLN A 446 0.41 9.09 -19.59
CA GLN A 446 -0.64 8.66 -18.66
C GLN A 446 -0.52 9.37 -17.32
N THR A 447 0.71 9.62 -16.85
CA THR A 447 0.95 10.23 -15.54
C THR A 447 0.68 11.73 -15.56
N HIS A 448 0.23 12.23 -14.41
CA HIS A 448 0.02 13.67 -14.22
C HIS A 448 1.34 14.44 -14.25
N LEU A 449 2.40 13.81 -13.70
CA LEU A 449 3.76 14.37 -13.71
C LEU A 449 4.24 14.68 -15.14
N ALA A 450 4.18 13.69 -16.04
CA ALA A 450 4.60 13.86 -17.43
C ALA A 450 3.75 14.93 -18.13
N LYS A 451 2.42 14.85 -18.01
CA LYS A 451 1.48 15.83 -18.59
C LYS A 451 1.74 17.27 -18.11
N ASN A 452 2.02 17.46 -16.83
CA ASN A 452 2.31 18.79 -16.29
C ASN A 452 3.64 19.33 -16.79
N LYS A 453 4.69 18.51 -16.85
CA LYS A 453 6.00 18.92 -17.36
C LYS A 453 5.93 19.28 -18.85
N ILE A 454 5.20 18.52 -19.66
CA ILE A 454 4.95 18.82 -21.07
C ILE A 454 4.20 20.16 -21.22
N LYS A 455 3.12 20.37 -20.46
CA LYS A 455 2.37 21.64 -20.51
C LYS A 455 3.21 22.84 -20.05
N ALA A 456 4.02 22.66 -19.01
CA ALA A 456 4.91 23.71 -18.51
C ALA A 456 5.94 24.13 -19.58
N PHE A 457 6.45 23.18 -20.36
CA PHE A 457 7.35 23.46 -21.46
C PHE A 457 6.67 24.36 -22.52
N PHE A 458 5.48 23.99 -23.01
CA PHE A 458 4.76 24.79 -24.01
C PHE A 458 4.35 26.17 -23.50
N ASN A 459 3.93 26.28 -22.25
CA ASN A 459 3.60 27.57 -21.65
C ASN A 459 4.83 28.50 -21.55
N LYS A 460 6.02 27.95 -21.28
CA LYS A 460 7.27 28.71 -21.25
C LYS A 460 7.67 29.19 -22.63
N GLU A 461 7.56 28.34 -23.65
CA GLU A 461 7.82 28.72 -25.05
C GLU A 461 6.86 29.78 -25.56
N SER A 462 5.57 29.65 -25.29
CA SER A 462 4.56 30.65 -25.67
C SER A 462 4.86 32.01 -25.07
N ARG A 463 5.27 32.07 -23.80
CA ARG A 463 5.70 33.35 -23.15
C ARG A 463 6.96 33.92 -23.78
N LEU A 464 7.95 33.09 -24.10
CA LEU A 464 9.19 33.54 -24.76
C LEU A 464 8.93 34.06 -26.17
N ASN A 465 8.02 33.48 -26.92
CA ASN A 465 7.63 33.92 -28.24
C ASN A 465 6.87 35.27 -28.20
N ILE A 466 6.00 35.48 -27.20
CA ILE A 466 5.32 36.75 -26.97
C ILE A 466 6.36 37.85 -26.63
N PHE A 467 7.32 37.57 -25.74
CA PHE A 467 8.40 38.54 -25.41
C PHE A 467 9.29 38.86 -26.60
N ARG A 468 9.61 37.86 -27.47
CA ARG A 468 10.39 38.11 -28.70
C ARG A 468 9.61 38.91 -29.73
N PHE A 469 8.29 38.85 -29.75
CA PHE A 469 7.44 39.61 -30.62
C PHE A 469 7.40 41.09 -30.18
N PHE A 470 7.30 41.36 -28.86
CA PHE A 470 7.30 42.70 -28.31
C PHE A 470 8.67 43.40 -28.34
N ASN A 471 9.78 42.66 -28.39
CA ASN A 471 11.12 43.26 -28.48
C ASN A 471 11.63 43.45 -29.93
N LYS A 472 10.86 43.08 -30.96
CA LYS A 472 11.19 43.31 -32.37
C LYS A 472 10.41 44.44 -33.03
N ASN A 473 9.52 45.07 -32.30
CA ASN A 473 8.83 46.31 -32.65
C ASN A 473 9.25 47.41 -31.68
#